data_4201c2c66def8c65d7fbcec966fb1148
#
_entry.id   4201c2c66def8c65d7fbcec966fb1148
#
_cell.length_a   1.000
_cell.length_b   1.000
_cell.length_c   1.000
_cell.angle_alpha   90.00
_cell.angle_beta   90.00
_cell.angle_gamma   90.00
#
_symmetry.space_group_name_H-M   'P 1'
#
loop_
_entity.id
_entity.type
_entity.pdbx_description
1 polymer ?
#
loop_
_entity_poly.entity_id
_entity_poly.type
_entity_poly.pdbx_seq_one_letter_code
_entity_poly.pdbx_strand_id
1 'polypeptide(L)'
;MQRTKQNHAWRVFRLLLIFFCIGLSLQFTSCGKKQAENTVFSVDDLSGKKIGVQLGTTGDTLVSDYETDGSNTTVERFNKGNDAIQALKQGKIDAVVIDAQPAQSFVAANSDLMILPEEFANEDYAIAIAKGNSSLTSSINDALNTLKANGTLDAILNNYIGENIGQTPYTSPENVNRSNGTLVMATNAYFQPYEYYENGTIVGIDVDVATAICDTLGMTLKVEDMEFDSIIPAVTSGKAS
;
A
#
# COMPACT_ATOMS: atom_id res chain seq x y z
N MET A 1 11.57 -38.37 70.22
CA MET A 1 12.77 -37.94 69.44
C MET A 1 12.50 -37.95 67.91
N GLN A 2 11.26 -37.95 67.44
CA GLN A 2 10.92 -38.03 65.99
C GLN A 2 10.31 -36.76 65.41
N ARG A 3 9.89 -35.78 66.20
CA ARG A 3 9.23 -34.51 65.72
C ARG A 3 10.21 -33.44 65.23
N THR A 4 11.47 -33.48 65.57
CA THR A 4 12.47 -32.45 65.22
C THR A 4 13.11 -32.67 63.86
N LYS A 5 13.15 -33.90 63.32
CA LYS A 5 13.71 -34.21 61.99
C LYS A 5 12.77 -33.84 60.84
N GLN A 6 11.45 -33.88 61.06
CA GLN A 6 10.46 -33.58 60.02
C GLN A 6 10.36 -32.08 59.70
N ASN A 7 10.64 -31.21 60.68
CA ASN A 7 10.61 -29.76 60.47
C ASN A 7 11.85 -29.23 59.71
N HIS A 8 12.97 -29.93 59.76
CA HIS A 8 14.18 -29.55 59.02
C HIS A 8 14.09 -29.89 57.54
N ALA A 9 13.56 -31.05 57.19
CA ALA A 9 13.34 -31.44 55.79
C ALA A 9 12.35 -30.51 55.08
N TRP A 10 11.29 -30.11 55.76
CA TRP A 10 10.29 -29.17 55.19
C TRP A 10 10.82 -27.74 55.05
N ARG A 11 11.70 -27.28 55.92
CA ARG A 11 12.37 -25.97 55.80
C ARG A 11 13.38 -25.94 54.67
N VAL A 12 14.15 -27.00 54.48
CA VAL A 12 15.12 -27.14 53.37
C VAL A 12 14.37 -27.24 52.04
N PHE A 13 13.25 -27.99 51.99
CA PHE A 13 12.42 -28.09 50.79
C PHE A 13 11.75 -26.75 50.41
N ARG A 14 11.30 -25.96 51.37
CA ARG A 14 10.77 -24.59 51.13
C ARG A 14 11.85 -23.60 50.69
N LEU A 15 13.06 -23.69 51.23
CA LEU A 15 14.18 -22.86 50.80
C LEU A 15 14.65 -23.23 49.38
N LEU A 16 14.71 -24.52 49.03
CA LEU A 16 15.00 -24.97 47.68
C LEU A 16 13.93 -24.53 46.65
N LEU A 17 12.66 -24.56 47.00
CA LEU A 17 11.57 -24.09 46.15
C LEU A 17 11.63 -22.57 45.93
N ILE A 18 12.00 -21.77 46.92
CA ILE A 18 12.19 -20.33 46.80
C ILE A 18 13.40 -20.01 45.91
N PHE A 19 14.50 -20.73 46.02
CA PHE A 19 15.65 -20.58 45.14
C PHE A 19 15.37 -21.02 43.72
N PHE A 20 14.54 -22.06 43.50
CA PHE A 20 14.12 -22.50 42.17
C PHE A 20 13.18 -21.48 41.50
N CYS A 21 12.27 -20.83 42.25
CA CYS A 21 11.42 -19.76 41.73
C CYS A 21 12.21 -18.48 41.42
N ILE A 22 13.27 -18.15 42.17
CA ILE A 22 14.14 -16.98 41.89
C ILE A 22 15.04 -17.25 40.68
N GLY A 23 15.48 -18.51 40.48
CA GLY A 23 16.28 -18.93 39.32
C GLY A 23 15.47 -18.92 37.99
N LEU A 24 14.14 -19.13 38.05
CA LEU A 24 13.29 -19.15 36.86
C LEU A 24 12.80 -17.73 36.42
N SER A 25 12.92 -16.73 37.30
CA SER A 25 12.52 -15.35 37.00
C SER A 25 13.58 -14.50 36.28
N LEU A 26 14.77 -15.07 36.00
CA LEU A 26 15.89 -14.39 35.36
C LEU A 26 16.10 -14.76 33.87
N GLN A 27 15.17 -15.50 33.27
CA GLN A 27 15.28 -15.88 31.85
C GLN A 27 14.25 -15.20 30.92
N PHE A 28 13.55 -14.16 31.40
CA PHE A 28 12.89 -13.23 30.46
C PHE A 28 13.88 -12.12 30.07
N THR A 29 15.00 -12.49 29.45
CA THR A 29 15.62 -11.59 28.51
C THR A 29 14.60 -11.44 27.38
N SER A 30 13.74 -10.43 27.52
CA SER A 30 13.00 -9.86 26.42
C SER A 30 14.03 -9.62 25.31
N CYS A 31 14.00 -10.46 24.29
CA CYS A 31 14.63 -10.18 23.01
C CYS A 31 13.80 -9.03 22.41
N GLY A 32 13.91 -7.85 23.00
CA GLY A 32 13.49 -6.61 22.33
C GLY A 32 14.32 -6.57 21.06
N LYS A 33 13.69 -6.87 19.92
CA LYS A 33 14.30 -6.59 18.64
C LYS A 33 14.70 -5.11 18.71
N LYS A 34 15.99 -4.82 18.70
CA LYS A 34 16.51 -3.46 18.58
C LYS A 34 15.87 -2.95 17.30
N GLN A 35 15.05 -1.91 17.40
CA GLN A 35 14.49 -1.26 16.23
C GLN A 35 15.69 -0.87 15.35
N ALA A 36 15.62 -1.20 14.06
CA ALA A 36 16.70 -0.87 13.15
C ALA A 36 16.92 0.65 13.21
N GLU A 37 18.16 1.06 13.39
CA GLU A 37 18.51 2.47 13.40
C GLU A 37 18.31 3.02 11.99
N ASN A 38 17.56 4.14 11.86
CA ASN A 38 17.38 4.78 10.56
C ASN A 38 18.73 5.27 10.03
N THR A 39 19.03 4.95 8.79
CA THR A 39 20.26 5.31 8.09
C THR A 39 19.99 6.05 6.77
N VAL A 40 18.73 6.40 6.48
CA VAL A 40 18.30 7.10 5.27
C VAL A 40 17.58 8.37 5.70
N PHE A 41 18.16 9.52 5.39
CA PHE A 41 17.65 10.87 5.75
C PHE A 41 17.45 11.76 4.52
N SER A 42 17.98 11.34 3.37
CA SER A 42 17.86 12.02 2.08
C SER A 42 17.82 11.01 0.94
N VAL A 43 17.47 11.44 -0.25
CA VAL A 43 17.52 10.60 -1.47
C VAL A 43 18.93 10.12 -1.77
N ASP A 44 19.95 10.95 -1.49
CA ASP A 44 21.37 10.59 -1.68
C ASP A 44 21.83 9.41 -0.81
N ASP A 45 21.17 9.17 0.33
CA ASP A 45 21.48 8.07 1.24
C ASP A 45 20.99 6.70 0.73
N LEU A 46 20.21 6.64 -0.35
CA LEU A 46 19.68 5.40 -0.91
C LEU A 46 20.75 4.50 -1.53
N SER A 47 21.86 5.09 -1.98
CA SER A 47 23.00 4.34 -2.52
C SER A 47 23.56 3.35 -1.51
N GLY A 48 23.73 2.10 -1.88
CA GLY A 48 24.21 1.02 -1.01
C GLY A 48 23.20 0.47 -0.01
N LYS A 49 21.92 0.86 -0.09
CA LYS A 49 20.86 0.42 0.82
C LYS A 49 20.03 -0.72 0.22
N LYS A 50 19.21 -1.32 1.07
CA LYS A 50 18.14 -2.23 0.66
C LYS A 50 16.85 -1.44 0.53
N ILE A 51 16.35 -1.31 -0.70
CA ILE A 51 15.20 -0.49 -1.04
C ILE A 51 14.03 -1.40 -1.42
N GLY A 52 12.88 -1.23 -0.77
CA GLY A 52 11.64 -1.91 -1.14
C GLY A 52 10.84 -1.10 -2.15
N VAL A 53 10.26 -1.78 -3.12
CA VAL A 53 9.37 -1.21 -4.13
C VAL A 53 8.20 -2.15 -4.40
N GLN A 54 7.10 -1.62 -4.94
CA GLN A 54 6.07 -2.48 -5.52
C GLN A 54 6.51 -2.86 -6.94
N LEU A 55 6.43 -4.16 -7.25
CA LEU A 55 6.85 -4.72 -8.54
C LEU A 55 6.11 -4.07 -9.72
N GLY A 56 6.86 -3.63 -10.71
CA GLY A 56 6.36 -3.09 -11.98
C GLY A 56 5.91 -1.63 -11.94
N THR A 57 6.08 -0.92 -10.82
CA THR A 57 5.76 0.51 -10.71
C THR A 57 6.88 1.39 -11.29
N THR A 58 6.60 2.68 -11.43
CA THR A 58 7.63 3.68 -11.77
C THR A 58 8.74 3.69 -10.73
N GLY A 59 8.40 3.57 -9.43
CA GLY A 59 9.37 3.46 -8.35
C GLY A 59 10.32 2.28 -8.53
N ASP A 60 9.81 1.09 -8.91
CA ASP A 60 10.64 -0.09 -9.22
C ASP A 60 11.59 0.20 -10.39
N THR A 61 11.08 0.78 -11.47
CA THR A 61 11.89 1.10 -12.66
C THR A 61 13.04 2.05 -12.33
N LEU A 62 12.76 3.14 -11.63
CA LEU A 62 13.75 4.17 -11.31
C LEU A 62 14.79 3.68 -10.28
N VAL A 63 14.36 2.93 -9.26
CA VAL A 63 15.28 2.40 -8.24
C VAL A 63 16.15 1.28 -8.80
N SER A 64 15.71 0.58 -9.84
CA SER A 64 16.51 -0.48 -10.51
C SER A 64 17.84 0.02 -11.07
N ASP A 65 17.96 1.30 -11.41
CA ASP A 65 19.20 1.91 -11.87
C ASP A 65 20.31 1.85 -10.79
N TYR A 66 19.93 1.93 -9.51
CA TYR A 66 20.88 1.83 -8.38
C TYR A 66 21.47 0.41 -8.22
N GLU A 67 20.84 -0.65 -8.76
CA GLU A 67 21.40 -2.01 -8.70
C GLU A 67 22.62 -2.16 -9.61
N THR A 68 22.77 -1.29 -10.60
CA THR A 68 23.81 -1.36 -11.64
C THR A 68 24.87 -0.27 -11.57
N ASP A 69 24.71 0.70 -10.67
CA ASP A 69 25.60 1.85 -10.52
C ASP A 69 26.91 1.56 -9.75
N GLY A 70 27.07 0.33 -9.25
CA GLY A 70 28.22 -0.10 -8.45
C GLY A 70 28.14 0.24 -6.96
N SER A 71 27.03 0.76 -6.48
CA SER A 71 26.83 1.14 -5.08
C SER A 71 26.56 -0.04 -4.13
N ASN A 72 26.34 -1.25 -4.66
CA ASN A 72 25.84 -2.44 -3.93
C ASN A 72 24.43 -2.24 -3.36
N THR A 73 23.61 -1.41 -3.96
CA THR A 73 22.19 -1.29 -3.64
C THR A 73 21.47 -2.59 -3.98
N THR A 74 20.51 -2.97 -3.14
CA THR A 74 19.63 -4.12 -3.39
C THR A 74 18.19 -3.63 -3.47
N VAL A 75 17.48 -3.97 -4.53
CA VAL A 75 16.05 -3.66 -4.68
C VAL A 75 15.21 -4.90 -4.38
N GLU A 76 14.41 -4.83 -3.31
CA GLU A 76 13.47 -5.88 -2.94
C GLU A 76 12.07 -5.54 -3.46
N ARG A 77 11.56 -6.39 -4.34
CA ARG A 77 10.28 -6.20 -5.04
C ARG A 77 9.16 -6.94 -4.33
N PHE A 78 8.09 -6.23 -4.03
CA PHE A 78 6.90 -6.74 -3.33
C PHE A 78 5.68 -6.63 -4.25
N ASN A 79 4.74 -7.57 -4.13
CA ASN A 79 3.49 -7.49 -4.88
C ASN A 79 2.59 -6.34 -4.39
N LYS A 80 2.75 -5.94 -3.12
CA LYS A 80 1.93 -4.90 -2.47
C LYS A 80 2.80 -3.94 -1.68
N GLY A 81 2.46 -2.65 -1.72
CA GLY A 81 3.11 -1.63 -0.91
C GLY A 81 3.09 -1.96 0.59
N ASN A 82 2.00 -2.54 1.09
CA ASN A 82 1.88 -2.98 2.49
C ASN A 82 2.98 -3.96 2.91
N ASP A 83 3.38 -4.88 2.04
CA ASP A 83 4.41 -5.88 2.34
C ASP A 83 5.79 -5.22 2.42
N ALA A 84 6.07 -4.24 1.54
CA ALA A 84 7.28 -3.43 1.61
C ALA A 84 7.33 -2.64 2.94
N ILE A 85 6.23 -2.01 3.35
CA ILE A 85 6.13 -1.29 4.64
C ILE A 85 6.36 -2.24 5.82
N GLN A 86 5.81 -3.45 5.80
CA GLN A 86 6.07 -4.43 6.85
C GLN A 86 7.54 -4.88 6.89
N ALA A 87 8.19 -5.04 5.73
CA ALA A 87 9.60 -5.35 5.64
C ALA A 87 10.48 -4.23 6.22
N LEU A 88 10.13 -2.96 5.92
CA LEU A 88 10.78 -1.78 6.50
C LEU A 88 10.67 -1.76 8.03
N LYS A 89 9.47 -1.92 8.57
CA LYS A 89 9.23 -1.95 10.03
C LYS A 89 9.94 -3.11 10.73
N GLN A 90 10.22 -4.19 10.01
CA GLN A 90 10.97 -5.34 10.52
C GLN A 90 12.49 -5.15 10.40
N GLY A 91 12.98 -4.06 9.80
CA GLY A 91 14.39 -3.79 9.55
C GLY A 91 15.02 -4.75 8.53
N LYS A 92 14.22 -5.29 7.62
CA LYS A 92 14.70 -6.15 6.52
C LYS A 92 15.21 -5.33 5.34
N ILE A 93 14.63 -4.16 5.15
CA ILE A 93 14.99 -3.14 4.17
C ILE A 93 15.18 -1.80 4.88
N ASP A 94 15.87 -0.86 4.24
CA ASP A 94 16.25 0.43 4.82
C ASP A 94 15.30 1.56 4.43
N ALA A 95 14.68 1.47 3.24
CA ALA A 95 13.73 2.45 2.71
C ALA A 95 12.68 1.78 1.82
N VAL A 96 11.58 2.50 1.57
CA VAL A 96 10.58 2.15 0.55
C VAL A 96 10.41 3.33 -0.39
N VAL A 97 10.45 3.07 -1.71
CA VAL A 97 10.09 4.06 -2.74
C VAL A 97 8.69 3.70 -3.22
N ILE A 98 7.77 4.63 -3.04
CA ILE A 98 6.35 4.48 -3.33
C ILE A 98 5.74 5.87 -3.55
N ASP A 99 4.61 5.95 -4.22
CA ASP A 99 3.90 7.18 -4.54
C ASP A 99 3.52 7.98 -3.28
N ALA A 100 3.51 9.31 -3.42
CA ALA A 100 3.37 10.24 -2.30
C ALA A 100 2.07 10.05 -1.49
N GLN A 101 0.92 9.85 -2.14
CA GLN A 101 -0.36 9.72 -1.45
C GLN A 101 -0.47 8.39 -0.66
N PRO A 102 -0.13 7.22 -1.25
CA PRO A 102 0.02 5.99 -0.48
C PRO A 102 1.03 6.11 0.67
N ALA A 103 2.19 6.74 0.45
CA ALA A 103 3.16 6.99 1.52
C ALA A 103 2.55 7.78 2.68
N GLN A 104 1.78 8.84 2.40
CA GLN A 104 1.06 9.63 3.41
C GLN A 104 0.06 8.76 4.19
N SER A 105 -0.69 7.90 3.49
CA SER A 105 -1.65 6.97 4.12
C SER A 105 -0.93 5.99 5.06
N PHE A 106 0.23 5.46 4.66
CA PHE A 106 1.03 4.58 5.51
C PHE A 106 1.59 5.30 6.75
N VAL A 107 2.12 6.51 6.59
CA VAL A 107 2.67 7.29 7.72
C VAL A 107 1.55 7.72 8.67
N ALA A 108 0.38 8.09 8.18
CA ALA A 108 -0.76 8.41 9.03
C ALA A 108 -1.19 7.22 9.93
N ALA A 109 -1.05 5.99 9.41
CA ALA A 109 -1.36 4.76 10.14
C ALA A 109 -0.19 4.23 11.01
N ASN A 110 1.04 4.74 10.82
CA ASN A 110 2.26 4.22 11.43
C ASN A 110 3.17 5.37 11.90
N SER A 111 3.06 5.75 13.16
CA SER A 111 3.81 6.87 13.76
C SER A 111 5.33 6.63 13.86
N ASP A 112 5.81 5.44 13.58
CA ASP A 112 7.21 5.03 13.53
C ASP A 112 7.83 5.16 12.12
N LEU A 113 7.07 5.67 11.15
CA LEU A 113 7.50 5.94 9.78
C LEU A 113 7.55 7.45 9.51
N MET A 114 8.37 7.85 8.55
CA MET A 114 8.44 9.20 8.02
C MET A 114 8.59 9.20 6.50
N ILE A 115 8.18 10.27 5.86
CA ILE A 115 8.43 10.54 4.44
C ILE A 115 9.62 11.51 4.37
N LEU A 116 10.56 11.25 3.47
CA LEU A 116 11.65 12.19 3.20
C LEU A 116 11.07 13.48 2.59
N PRO A 117 11.65 14.66 2.90
CA PRO A 117 11.14 15.93 2.38
C PRO A 117 11.40 16.12 0.87
N GLU A 118 12.30 15.32 0.31
CA GLU A 118 12.70 15.39 -1.10
C GLU A 118 11.82 14.47 -1.92
N GLU A 119 11.33 14.96 -3.06
CA GLU A 119 10.63 14.14 -4.04
C GLU A 119 11.66 13.28 -4.81
N PHE A 120 11.35 11.97 -4.94
CA PHE A 120 12.22 11.07 -5.67
C PHE A 120 12.04 11.24 -7.19
N ALA A 121 10.79 11.39 -7.66
CA ALA A 121 10.41 11.65 -9.04
C ALA A 121 8.99 12.21 -9.11
N ASN A 122 8.66 12.83 -10.26
CA ASN A 122 7.30 13.22 -10.60
C ASN A 122 6.77 12.35 -11.72
N GLU A 123 5.50 11.93 -11.63
CA GLU A 123 4.83 11.15 -12.66
C GLU A 123 3.37 11.57 -12.83
N ASP A 124 2.81 11.31 -14.03
CA ASP A 124 1.40 11.45 -14.32
C ASP A 124 0.72 10.08 -14.34
N TYR A 125 -0.50 9.99 -13.83
CA TYR A 125 -1.31 8.79 -13.93
C TYR A 125 -2.11 8.77 -15.23
N ALA A 126 -2.27 7.57 -15.80
CA ALA A 126 -3.02 7.36 -17.02
C ALA A 126 -3.82 6.05 -16.98
N ILE A 127 -4.93 6.02 -17.71
CA ILE A 127 -5.71 4.79 -17.92
C ILE A 127 -5.12 4.02 -19.09
N ALA A 128 -4.69 2.79 -18.86
CA ALA A 128 -4.21 1.90 -19.90
C ALA A 128 -5.39 1.21 -20.62
N ILE A 129 -5.38 1.26 -21.95
CA ILE A 129 -6.39 0.63 -22.82
C ILE A 129 -5.66 -0.20 -23.87
N ALA A 130 -6.25 -1.35 -24.28
CA ALA A 130 -5.65 -2.22 -25.28
C ALA A 130 -5.35 -1.48 -26.60
N LYS A 131 -4.13 -1.67 -27.14
CA LYS A 131 -3.75 -1.09 -28.44
C LYS A 131 -4.74 -1.50 -29.51
N GLY A 132 -5.15 -0.51 -30.33
CA GLY A 132 -6.13 -0.71 -31.41
C GLY A 132 -7.58 -0.45 -30.99
N ASN A 133 -7.89 -0.31 -29.70
CA ASN A 133 -9.21 0.11 -29.24
C ASN A 133 -9.34 1.64 -29.20
N SER A 134 -9.12 2.28 -30.34
CA SER A 134 -9.16 3.75 -30.46
C SER A 134 -10.54 4.36 -30.15
N SER A 135 -11.60 3.61 -30.40
CA SER A 135 -12.97 4.04 -30.09
C SER A 135 -13.16 4.19 -28.57
N LEU A 136 -12.77 3.18 -27.79
CA LEU A 136 -12.86 3.24 -26.33
C LEU A 136 -11.93 4.34 -25.76
N THR A 137 -10.71 4.46 -26.29
CA THR A 137 -9.78 5.52 -25.91
C THR A 137 -10.37 6.91 -26.11
N SER A 138 -10.98 7.17 -27.28
CA SER A 138 -11.65 8.44 -27.55
C SER A 138 -12.81 8.67 -26.58
N SER A 139 -13.68 7.67 -26.41
CA SER A 139 -14.84 7.78 -25.52
C SER A 139 -14.44 8.08 -24.07
N ILE A 140 -13.42 7.40 -23.52
CA ILE A 140 -12.93 7.64 -22.17
C ILE A 140 -12.32 9.04 -22.06
N ASN A 141 -11.51 9.49 -23.02
CA ASN A 141 -10.93 10.82 -23.01
C ASN A 141 -12.01 11.91 -23.08
N ASP A 142 -13.06 11.73 -23.90
CA ASP A 142 -14.18 12.64 -23.98
C ASP A 142 -14.98 12.70 -22.66
N ALA A 143 -15.19 11.55 -22.02
CA ALA A 143 -15.80 11.48 -20.70
C ALA A 143 -14.93 12.19 -19.64
N LEU A 144 -13.63 11.94 -19.58
CA LEU A 144 -12.70 12.63 -18.67
C LEU A 144 -12.71 14.15 -18.87
N ASN A 145 -12.68 14.61 -20.13
CA ASN A 145 -12.79 16.03 -20.43
C ASN A 145 -14.11 16.64 -19.93
N THR A 146 -15.21 15.90 -20.06
CA THR A 146 -16.52 16.31 -19.55
C THR A 146 -16.52 16.40 -18.02
N LEU A 147 -15.99 15.38 -17.33
CA LEU A 147 -15.91 15.32 -15.87
C LEU A 147 -14.98 16.41 -15.31
N LYS A 148 -13.92 16.76 -16.04
CA LYS A 148 -13.03 17.86 -15.70
C LYS A 148 -13.74 19.22 -15.90
N ALA A 149 -14.41 19.41 -17.03
CA ALA A 149 -15.07 20.67 -17.37
C ALA A 149 -16.24 21.01 -16.42
N ASN A 150 -16.96 19.99 -15.92
CA ASN A 150 -18.10 20.18 -15.02
C ASN A 150 -17.73 20.11 -13.52
N GLY A 151 -16.45 19.96 -13.20
CA GLY A 151 -15.93 19.91 -11.81
C GLY A 151 -16.11 18.58 -11.08
N THR A 152 -16.65 17.54 -11.73
CA THR A 152 -16.84 16.22 -11.09
C THR A 152 -15.51 15.58 -10.72
N LEU A 153 -14.51 15.67 -11.60
CA LEU A 153 -13.17 15.11 -11.32
C LEU A 153 -12.53 15.78 -10.10
N ASP A 154 -12.61 17.11 -10.02
CA ASP A 154 -12.08 17.85 -8.86
C ASP A 154 -12.84 17.51 -7.56
N ALA A 155 -14.16 17.33 -7.63
CA ALA A 155 -14.96 16.91 -6.48
C ALA A 155 -14.57 15.51 -5.99
N ILE A 156 -14.34 14.55 -6.90
CA ILE A 156 -13.84 13.21 -6.57
C ILE A 156 -12.47 13.32 -5.89
N LEU A 157 -11.51 14.01 -6.50
CA LEU A 157 -10.18 14.17 -5.93
C LEU A 157 -10.22 14.79 -4.53
N ASN A 158 -10.97 15.87 -4.34
CA ASN A 158 -11.12 16.55 -3.06
C ASN A 158 -11.80 15.69 -1.97
N ASN A 159 -12.58 14.67 -2.36
CA ASN A 159 -13.17 13.74 -1.42
C ASN A 159 -12.14 12.79 -0.78
N TYR A 160 -10.99 12.59 -1.40
CA TYR A 160 -9.96 11.65 -0.95
C TYR A 160 -8.66 12.33 -0.56
N ILE A 161 -8.34 13.50 -1.13
CA ILE A 161 -7.08 14.22 -0.93
C ILE A 161 -7.38 15.68 -0.54
N GLY A 162 -6.70 16.19 0.48
CA GLY A 162 -6.82 17.58 0.92
C GLY A 162 -7.65 17.75 2.18
N GLU A 163 -8.35 18.91 2.31
CA GLU A 163 -9.02 19.30 3.54
C GLU A 163 -10.47 18.76 3.66
N ASN A 164 -11.07 18.31 2.57
CA ASN A 164 -12.49 17.96 2.48
C ASN A 164 -12.73 16.44 2.38
N ILE A 165 -11.83 15.63 2.93
CA ILE A 165 -11.91 14.16 2.84
C ILE A 165 -13.25 13.65 3.41
N GLY A 166 -13.94 12.82 2.62
CA GLY A 166 -15.21 12.19 2.97
C GLY A 166 -16.44 13.10 2.90
N GLN A 167 -16.30 14.36 2.45
CA GLN A 167 -17.42 15.31 2.44
C GLN A 167 -18.23 15.30 1.14
N THR A 168 -17.65 14.86 0.04
CA THR A 168 -18.25 14.90 -1.30
C THR A 168 -18.12 13.56 -2.04
N PRO A 169 -18.61 12.42 -1.46
CA PRO A 169 -18.50 11.12 -2.12
C PRO A 169 -19.24 11.16 -3.46
N TYR A 170 -18.62 10.58 -4.49
CA TYR A 170 -19.28 10.48 -5.79
C TYR A 170 -20.51 9.57 -5.69
N THR A 171 -21.61 10.02 -6.24
CA THR A 171 -22.85 9.24 -6.32
C THR A 171 -23.36 9.28 -7.76
N SER A 172 -23.57 8.10 -8.34
CA SER A 172 -24.16 7.98 -9.67
C SER A 172 -25.54 8.64 -9.73
N PRO A 173 -25.87 9.35 -10.82
CA PRO A 173 -27.22 9.86 -11.03
C PRO A 173 -28.26 8.73 -11.02
N GLU A 174 -29.45 9.00 -10.47
CA GLU A 174 -30.51 7.94 -10.28
C GLU A 174 -30.98 7.25 -11.57
N ASN A 175 -30.93 7.96 -12.71
CA ASN A 175 -31.54 7.50 -13.98
C ASN A 175 -30.50 7.23 -15.08
N VAL A 176 -29.28 6.78 -14.73
CA VAL A 176 -28.28 6.41 -15.73
C VAL A 176 -28.71 5.15 -16.46
N ASN A 177 -28.89 5.25 -17.76
CA ASN A 177 -29.11 4.08 -18.61
C ASN A 177 -27.78 3.38 -18.91
N ARG A 178 -27.55 2.19 -18.34
CA ARG A 178 -26.32 1.41 -18.53
C ARG A 178 -26.49 0.28 -19.56
N SER A 179 -27.06 0.59 -20.71
CA SER A 179 -27.31 -0.38 -21.79
C SER A 179 -26.13 -0.57 -22.75
N ASN A 180 -25.07 0.24 -22.65
CA ASN A 180 -23.94 0.24 -23.58
C ASN A 180 -22.87 -0.81 -23.26
N GLY A 181 -23.18 -1.79 -22.42
CA GLY A 181 -22.28 -2.90 -22.07
C GLY A 181 -21.55 -2.68 -20.75
N THR A 182 -20.48 -3.44 -20.57
CA THR A 182 -19.68 -3.45 -19.33
C THR A 182 -18.26 -3.00 -19.63
N LEU A 183 -17.73 -2.07 -18.82
CA LEU A 183 -16.32 -1.72 -18.76
C LEU A 183 -15.70 -2.53 -17.61
N VAL A 184 -14.64 -3.28 -17.90
CA VAL A 184 -13.89 -4.03 -16.88
C VAL A 184 -12.63 -3.26 -16.52
N MET A 185 -12.60 -2.70 -15.32
CA MET A 185 -11.43 -2.05 -14.73
C MET A 185 -10.59 -3.08 -13.99
N ALA A 186 -9.32 -3.24 -14.37
CA ALA A 186 -8.33 -3.98 -13.61
C ALA A 186 -7.52 -3.02 -12.75
N THR A 187 -7.34 -3.36 -11.48
CA THR A 187 -6.60 -2.54 -10.52
C THR A 187 -5.94 -3.39 -9.45
N ASN A 188 -5.06 -2.80 -8.63
CA ASN A 188 -4.49 -3.43 -7.43
C ASN A 188 -5.00 -2.71 -6.18
N ALA A 189 -6.03 -3.26 -5.54
CA ALA A 189 -6.82 -2.61 -4.49
C ALA A 189 -6.13 -2.55 -3.12
N TYR A 190 -4.86 -2.15 -3.09
CA TYR A 190 -4.02 -1.97 -1.88
C TYR A 190 -3.24 -0.64 -1.92
N PHE A 191 -3.79 0.36 -2.63
CA PHE A 191 -3.09 1.60 -2.96
C PHE A 191 -3.90 2.85 -2.57
N GLN A 192 -4.23 2.97 -1.27
CA GLN A 192 -5.01 4.10 -0.74
C GLN A 192 -4.28 5.44 -0.96
N PRO A 193 -4.97 6.50 -1.43
CA PRO A 193 -6.41 6.66 -1.58
C PRO A 193 -6.98 6.34 -2.97
N TYR A 194 -6.18 5.81 -3.90
CA TYR A 194 -6.57 5.57 -5.29
C TYR A 194 -7.53 4.37 -5.41
N GLU A 195 -7.15 3.19 -4.89
CA GLU A 195 -8.00 2.01 -4.80
C GLU A 195 -7.64 1.16 -3.57
N TYR A 196 -8.64 0.86 -2.78
CA TYR A 196 -8.44 0.08 -1.56
C TYR A 196 -9.73 -0.59 -1.10
N TYR A 197 -9.60 -1.60 -0.25
CA TYR A 197 -10.76 -2.26 0.35
C TYR A 197 -11.27 -1.47 1.55
N GLU A 198 -12.56 -1.12 1.51
CA GLU A 198 -13.32 -0.62 2.65
C GLU A 198 -14.57 -1.49 2.84
N ASN A 199 -14.71 -2.11 4.03
CA ASN A 199 -15.83 -3.01 4.36
C ASN A 199 -16.09 -4.12 3.31
N GLY A 200 -15.02 -4.62 2.67
CA GLY A 200 -15.10 -5.68 1.66
C GLY A 200 -15.47 -5.20 0.24
N THR A 201 -15.59 -3.90 0.04
CA THR A 201 -15.82 -3.27 -1.27
C THR A 201 -14.58 -2.50 -1.69
N ILE A 202 -14.25 -2.52 -2.97
CA ILE A 202 -13.17 -1.70 -3.51
C ILE A 202 -13.70 -0.29 -3.72
N VAL A 203 -13.03 0.70 -3.13
CA VAL A 203 -13.35 2.12 -3.19
C VAL A 203 -12.09 2.93 -3.49
N GLY A 204 -12.22 4.21 -3.75
CA GLY A 204 -11.10 5.12 -3.95
C GLY A 204 -11.29 6.02 -5.17
N ILE A 205 -10.32 6.89 -5.40
CA ILE A 205 -10.33 7.87 -6.51
C ILE A 205 -10.58 7.18 -7.84
N ASP A 206 -9.84 6.11 -8.12
CA ASP A 206 -9.87 5.45 -9.42
C ASP A 206 -11.20 4.74 -9.66
N VAL A 207 -11.78 4.17 -8.60
CA VAL A 207 -13.12 3.54 -8.66
C VAL A 207 -14.21 4.58 -8.90
N ASP A 208 -14.15 5.72 -8.23
CA ASP A 208 -15.12 6.81 -8.41
C ASP A 208 -14.99 7.46 -9.80
N VAL A 209 -13.77 7.68 -10.27
CA VAL A 209 -13.50 8.18 -11.63
C VAL A 209 -14.01 7.20 -12.69
N ALA A 210 -13.71 5.91 -12.55
CA ALA A 210 -14.18 4.88 -13.46
C ALA A 210 -15.71 4.76 -13.44
N THR A 211 -16.34 4.91 -12.26
CA THR A 211 -17.81 4.94 -12.12
C THR A 211 -18.40 6.14 -12.87
N ALA A 212 -17.83 7.34 -12.69
CA ALA A 212 -18.29 8.56 -13.37
C ALA A 212 -18.11 8.49 -14.90
N ILE A 213 -17.01 7.88 -15.37
CA ILE A 213 -16.80 7.57 -16.80
C ILE A 213 -17.90 6.64 -17.31
N CYS A 214 -18.18 5.53 -16.60
CA CYS A 214 -19.21 4.58 -16.97
C CYS A 214 -20.60 5.22 -16.99
N ASP A 215 -20.91 6.09 -16.04
CA ASP A 215 -22.17 6.85 -16.02
C ASP A 215 -22.31 7.76 -17.24
N THR A 216 -21.21 8.44 -17.62
CA THR A 216 -21.17 9.29 -18.82
C THR A 216 -21.33 8.48 -20.10
N LEU A 217 -20.74 7.29 -20.18
CA LEU A 217 -20.78 6.40 -21.36
C LEU A 217 -22.02 5.49 -21.39
N GLY A 218 -22.84 5.48 -20.36
CA GLY A 218 -23.98 4.55 -20.24
C GLY A 218 -23.57 3.07 -20.12
N MET A 219 -22.45 2.80 -19.45
CA MET A 219 -21.89 1.48 -19.26
C MET A 219 -22.01 1.01 -17.80
N THR A 220 -21.93 -0.28 -17.57
CA THR A 220 -21.78 -0.87 -16.22
C THR A 220 -20.30 -1.01 -15.91
N LEU A 221 -19.87 -0.56 -14.73
CA LEU A 221 -18.50 -0.80 -14.25
C LEU A 221 -18.40 -2.19 -13.58
N LYS A 222 -17.35 -2.93 -13.91
CA LYS A 222 -16.89 -4.10 -13.16
C LYS A 222 -15.45 -3.88 -12.74
N VAL A 223 -15.16 -3.94 -11.44
CA VAL A 223 -13.80 -3.78 -10.90
C VAL A 223 -13.23 -5.18 -10.61
N GLU A 224 -12.01 -5.44 -11.10
CA GLU A 224 -11.25 -6.67 -10.90
C GLU A 224 -9.95 -6.34 -10.17
N ASP A 225 -9.79 -6.90 -8.95
CA ASP A 225 -8.54 -6.79 -8.19
C ASP A 225 -7.53 -7.85 -8.66
N MET A 226 -6.30 -7.42 -8.89
CA MET A 226 -5.19 -8.30 -9.27
C MET A 226 -3.85 -7.70 -8.88
N GLU A 227 -2.76 -8.49 -8.96
CA GLU A 227 -1.41 -7.97 -8.75
C GLU A 227 -1.08 -6.91 -9.82
N PHE A 228 -0.37 -5.85 -9.44
CA PHE A 228 -0.16 -4.67 -10.28
C PHE A 228 0.52 -5.02 -11.62
N ASP A 229 1.54 -5.86 -11.60
CA ASP A 229 2.25 -6.33 -12.80
C ASP A 229 1.41 -7.20 -13.74
N SER A 230 0.25 -7.69 -13.26
CA SER A 230 -0.71 -8.48 -14.05
C SER A 230 -1.73 -7.62 -14.80
N ILE A 231 -1.85 -6.31 -14.51
CA ILE A 231 -2.86 -5.42 -15.10
C ILE A 231 -2.64 -5.25 -16.60
N ILE A 232 -1.44 -4.91 -17.04
CA ILE A 232 -1.14 -4.73 -18.48
C ILE A 232 -1.34 -6.04 -19.28
N PRO A 233 -0.89 -7.22 -18.79
CA PRO A 233 -1.28 -8.50 -19.39
C PRO A 233 -2.80 -8.73 -19.47
N ALA A 234 -3.59 -8.35 -18.45
CA ALA A 234 -5.04 -8.49 -18.47
C ALA A 234 -5.69 -7.61 -19.55
N VAL A 235 -5.25 -6.35 -19.68
CA VAL A 235 -5.70 -5.43 -20.74
C VAL A 235 -5.33 -5.95 -22.13
N THR A 236 -4.07 -6.39 -22.32
CA THR A 236 -3.60 -6.87 -23.64
C THR A 236 -4.27 -8.16 -24.08
N SER A 237 -4.68 -9.01 -23.15
CA SER A 237 -5.43 -10.26 -23.45
C SER A 237 -6.92 -10.07 -23.61
N GLY A 238 -7.47 -8.86 -23.36
CA GLY A 238 -8.89 -8.57 -23.38
C GLY A 238 -9.67 -9.10 -22.17
N LYS A 239 -8.96 -9.47 -21.07
CA LYS A 239 -9.60 -9.83 -19.79
C LYS A 239 -10.09 -8.56 -19.06
N ALA A 240 -9.41 -7.45 -19.22
CA ALA A 240 -9.85 -6.11 -18.86
C ALA A 240 -10.04 -5.25 -20.12
N SER A 241 -10.80 -4.12 -19.99
CA SER A 241 -11.19 -3.26 -21.10
C SER A 241 -10.07 -2.31 -21.55
#